data_89d0e04c9ae2bf1ead6a0b050be3ce80
#
_entry.id   89d0e04c9ae2bf1ead6a0b050be3ce80
#
_cell.length_a   1.000
_cell.length_b   1.000
_cell.length_c   1.000
_cell.angle_alpha   90.00
_cell.angle_beta   90.00
_cell.angle_gamma   90.00
#
_symmetry.space_group_name_H-M   'P 1'
#
loop_
_entity.id
_entity.type
_entity.pdbx_description
1 polymer ?
#
loop_
_entity_poly.entity_id
_entity_poly.type
_entity_poly.pdbx_seq_one_letter_code
_entity_poly.pdbx_strand_id
1 'polypeptide(L)'
;MKLLEGKTILITGVANRWSIATFIARSMAEHGARLGFIYQGERVKDEVEKLAKELGGGPCYPCDVTSDAELKTLAENVGRDLGGLDGIVHSIAFVNKEDLMGKVYDTSRAGFALAMDISSYSLIALVGALREQLRDNASVMALTYYGATAIVPNYNIAGIAKAALEAIVRYLAFDLGERGIRVNGISAGPIKTASSRQVKDLKHMLDMVASVAPLKRNITGEDIGKLAVYLASDLSNAITADIHFVDCGYHMMGMFPKAAETGS
;
A
#
# COMPACT_ATOMS: atom_id res chain seq x y z
N MET A 1 20.51 -13.92 -2.38
CA MET A 1 19.47 -14.90 -2.76
C MET A 1 18.29 -14.14 -3.36
N LYS A 2 17.81 -14.53 -4.53
CA LYS A 2 16.67 -13.91 -5.19
C LYS A 2 15.38 -14.62 -4.76
N LEU A 3 14.69 -14.07 -3.77
CA LEU A 3 13.50 -14.68 -3.16
C LEU A 3 12.25 -14.68 -4.08
N LEU A 4 12.24 -13.85 -5.13
CA LEU A 4 11.10 -13.67 -6.03
C LEU A 4 11.45 -14.06 -7.47
N GLU A 5 12.50 -14.86 -7.68
CA GLU A 5 12.87 -15.36 -9.01
C GLU A 5 11.69 -16.10 -9.65
N GLY A 6 11.33 -15.72 -10.88
CA GLY A 6 10.20 -16.30 -11.62
C GLY A 6 8.81 -15.82 -11.20
N LYS A 7 8.69 -15.00 -10.16
CA LYS A 7 7.39 -14.42 -9.74
C LYS A 7 7.06 -13.17 -10.53
N THR A 8 5.80 -13.04 -10.92
CA THR A 8 5.24 -11.88 -11.63
C THR A 8 4.31 -11.11 -10.70
N ILE A 9 4.60 -9.83 -10.46
CA ILE A 9 3.87 -9.02 -9.49
C ILE A 9 3.37 -7.72 -10.13
N LEU A 10 2.11 -7.40 -9.89
CA LEU A 10 1.46 -6.19 -10.35
C LEU A 10 1.48 -5.12 -9.25
N ILE A 11 2.01 -3.95 -9.56
CA ILE A 11 2.19 -2.85 -8.60
C ILE A 11 1.26 -1.70 -8.93
N THR A 12 0.51 -1.23 -7.93
CA THR A 12 -0.30 0.00 -8.03
C THR A 12 0.26 1.11 -7.16
N GLY A 13 -0.11 2.37 -7.45
CA GLY A 13 0.17 3.51 -6.57
C GLY A 13 1.55 4.14 -6.72
N VAL A 14 2.27 3.83 -7.80
CA VAL A 14 3.47 4.58 -8.18
C VAL A 14 3.05 5.96 -8.70
N ALA A 15 3.43 7.01 -7.99
CA ALA A 15 3.18 8.40 -8.41
C ALA A 15 4.49 9.17 -8.64
N ASN A 16 5.58 8.78 -8.01
CA ASN A 16 6.93 9.33 -8.18
C ASN A 16 7.97 8.46 -7.46
N ARG A 17 9.25 8.83 -7.58
CA ARG A 17 10.36 8.10 -6.95
C ARG A 17 10.32 7.97 -5.42
N TRP A 18 9.45 8.71 -4.74
CA TRP A 18 9.29 8.71 -3.27
C TRP A 18 8.03 7.96 -2.81
N SER A 19 7.25 7.40 -3.72
CA SER A 19 6.07 6.60 -3.38
C SER A 19 6.49 5.31 -2.68
N ILE A 20 5.71 4.86 -1.70
CA ILE A 20 5.94 3.56 -1.05
C ILE A 20 5.99 2.45 -2.10
N ALA A 21 5.08 2.48 -3.08
CA ALA A 21 5.05 1.53 -4.19
C ALA A 21 6.36 1.48 -4.98
N THR A 22 7.07 2.61 -5.13
CA THR A 22 8.38 2.67 -5.81
C THR A 22 9.45 1.92 -5.03
N PHE A 23 9.51 2.07 -3.71
CA PHE A 23 10.45 1.33 -2.87
C PHE A 23 10.14 -0.17 -2.87
N ILE A 24 8.86 -0.54 -2.80
CA ILE A 24 8.43 -1.94 -2.91
C ILE A 24 8.85 -2.52 -4.25
N ALA A 25 8.56 -1.83 -5.36
CA ALA A 25 8.92 -2.28 -6.71
C ALA A 25 10.43 -2.49 -6.87
N ARG A 26 11.27 -1.56 -6.37
CA ARG A 26 12.73 -1.69 -6.39
C ARG A 26 13.18 -2.92 -5.62
N SER A 27 12.72 -3.09 -4.38
CA SER A 27 13.07 -4.25 -3.56
C SER A 27 12.64 -5.57 -4.23
N MET A 28 11.45 -5.63 -4.82
CA MET A 28 10.96 -6.83 -5.51
C MET A 28 11.79 -7.14 -6.77
N ALA A 29 12.16 -6.13 -7.56
CA ALA A 29 13.02 -6.29 -8.74
C ALA A 29 14.42 -6.77 -8.35
N GLU A 30 15.03 -6.22 -7.29
CA GLU A 30 16.32 -6.68 -6.74
C GLU A 30 16.28 -8.15 -6.33
N HIS A 31 15.12 -8.64 -5.89
CA HIS A 31 14.89 -10.04 -5.55
C HIS A 31 14.40 -10.91 -6.72
N GLY A 32 14.42 -10.40 -7.94
CA GLY A 32 14.20 -11.17 -9.17
C GLY A 32 12.76 -11.23 -9.67
N ALA A 33 11.84 -10.44 -9.10
CA ALA A 33 10.46 -10.37 -9.60
C ALA A 33 10.38 -9.70 -10.98
N ARG A 34 9.51 -10.24 -11.85
CA ARG A 34 9.02 -9.55 -13.04
C ARG A 34 7.85 -8.65 -12.61
N LEU A 35 7.89 -7.37 -12.98
CA LEU A 35 6.91 -6.39 -12.54
C LEU A 35 6.01 -5.92 -13.68
N GLY A 36 4.72 -5.70 -13.38
CA GLY A 36 3.80 -4.89 -14.14
C GLY A 36 3.32 -3.72 -13.28
N PHE A 37 2.86 -2.64 -13.90
CA PHE A 37 2.46 -1.42 -13.19
C PHE A 37 1.09 -0.94 -13.63
N ILE A 38 0.31 -0.43 -12.67
CA ILE A 38 -0.95 0.28 -12.92
C ILE A 38 -0.75 1.75 -12.57
N TYR A 39 -1.24 2.64 -13.42
CA TYR A 39 -1.23 4.08 -13.18
C TYR A 39 -2.56 4.72 -13.55
N GLN A 40 -2.92 5.82 -12.86
CA GLN A 40 -4.10 6.61 -13.15
C GLN A 40 -3.72 7.94 -13.78
N GLY A 41 -4.16 8.15 -15.03
CA GLY A 41 -4.02 9.41 -15.74
C GLY A 41 -2.61 9.74 -16.23
N GLU A 42 -2.54 10.61 -17.23
CA GLU A 42 -1.30 10.97 -17.93
C GLU A 42 -0.25 11.65 -17.03
N ARG A 43 -0.68 12.30 -15.93
CA ARG A 43 0.23 13.04 -15.04
C ARG A 43 1.34 12.18 -14.42
N VAL A 44 1.08 10.91 -14.17
CA VAL A 44 2.02 9.99 -13.52
C VAL A 44 2.60 8.97 -14.47
N LYS A 45 2.12 8.90 -15.70
CA LYS A 45 2.53 7.92 -16.73
C LYS A 45 4.03 7.89 -16.94
N ASP A 46 4.63 9.04 -17.25
CA ASP A 46 6.07 9.13 -17.55
C ASP A 46 6.94 8.63 -16.39
N GLU A 47 6.54 8.93 -15.14
CA GLU A 47 7.26 8.46 -13.95
C GLU A 47 7.14 6.94 -13.78
N VAL A 48 5.96 6.37 -14.07
CA VAL A 48 5.74 4.93 -14.00
C VAL A 48 6.49 4.19 -15.10
N GLU A 49 6.41 4.65 -16.34
CA GLU A 49 7.14 4.06 -17.48
C GLU A 49 8.66 4.15 -17.30
N LYS A 50 9.16 5.27 -16.77
CA LYS A 50 10.57 5.43 -16.42
C LYS A 50 11.01 4.41 -15.36
N LEU A 51 10.22 4.26 -14.29
CA LEU A 51 10.50 3.26 -13.25
C LEU A 51 10.44 1.84 -13.83
N ALA A 52 9.42 1.52 -14.63
CA ALA A 52 9.29 0.22 -15.26
C ALA A 52 10.51 -0.11 -16.12
N LYS A 53 10.98 0.84 -16.95
CA LYS A 53 12.20 0.69 -17.77
C LYS A 53 13.44 0.47 -16.92
N GLU A 54 13.58 1.20 -15.80
CA GLU A 54 14.70 1.07 -14.86
C GLU A 54 14.71 -0.32 -14.19
N LEU A 55 13.53 -0.92 -13.95
CA LEU A 55 13.37 -2.20 -13.26
C LEU A 55 13.16 -3.41 -14.17
N GLY A 56 13.55 -3.33 -15.44
CA GLY A 56 13.54 -4.47 -16.35
C GLY A 56 12.51 -4.41 -17.49
N GLY A 57 11.79 -3.28 -17.64
CA GLY A 57 10.93 -3.04 -18.81
C GLY A 57 9.55 -3.71 -18.74
N GLY A 58 8.96 -3.82 -17.57
CA GLY A 58 7.63 -4.39 -17.40
C GLY A 58 6.49 -3.51 -17.99
N PRO A 59 5.35 -4.10 -18.35
CA PRO A 59 4.21 -3.38 -18.92
C PRO A 59 3.58 -2.40 -17.93
N CYS A 60 3.07 -1.29 -18.47
CA CYS A 60 2.38 -0.24 -17.71
C CYS A 60 0.95 -0.08 -18.26
N TYR A 61 -0.04 -0.15 -17.39
CA TYR A 61 -1.46 -0.14 -17.74
C TYR A 61 -2.15 1.10 -17.20
N PRO A 62 -2.79 1.92 -18.04
CA PRO A 62 -3.69 2.94 -17.55
C PRO A 62 -4.93 2.28 -16.95
N CYS A 63 -5.32 2.67 -15.73
CA CYS A 63 -6.55 2.20 -15.10
C CYS A 63 -6.96 3.11 -13.95
N ASP A 64 -8.17 3.64 -14.05
CA ASP A 64 -8.89 4.21 -12.92
C ASP A 64 -9.63 3.09 -12.19
N VAL A 65 -9.27 2.84 -10.94
CA VAL A 65 -9.87 1.76 -10.12
C VAL A 65 -11.33 2.01 -9.76
N THR A 66 -11.88 3.18 -10.07
CA THR A 66 -13.31 3.51 -9.93
C THR A 66 -14.12 3.17 -11.18
N SER A 67 -13.46 2.71 -12.25
CA SER A 67 -14.08 2.36 -13.54
C SER A 67 -14.09 0.85 -13.77
N ASP A 68 -15.24 0.22 -13.64
CA ASP A 68 -15.41 -1.22 -13.93
C ASP A 68 -14.99 -1.58 -15.36
N ALA A 69 -15.20 -0.67 -16.32
CA ALA A 69 -14.81 -0.88 -17.71
C ALA A 69 -13.27 -0.90 -17.88
N GLU A 70 -12.57 0.00 -17.17
CA GLU A 70 -11.11 0.02 -17.21
C GLU A 70 -10.50 -1.18 -16.46
N LEU A 71 -11.10 -1.59 -15.34
CA LEU A 71 -10.71 -2.80 -14.63
C LEU A 71 -10.86 -4.07 -15.49
N LYS A 72 -11.93 -4.16 -16.27
CA LYS A 72 -12.10 -5.26 -17.24
C LYS A 72 -11.02 -5.25 -18.31
N THR A 73 -10.75 -4.09 -18.91
CA THR A 73 -9.69 -3.92 -19.91
C THR A 73 -8.31 -4.24 -19.31
N LEU A 74 -8.06 -3.83 -18.08
CA LEU A 74 -6.85 -4.17 -17.34
C LEU A 74 -6.65 -5.69 -17.23
N ALA A 75 -7.70 -6.42 -16.84
CA ALA A 75 -7.65 -7.87 -16.68
C ALA A 75 -7.30 -8.59 -18.00
N GLU A 76 -7.89 -8.16 -19.12
CA GLU A 76 -7.59 -8.67 -20.45
C GLU A 76 -6.13 -8.43 -20.84
N ASN A 77 -5.63 -7.21 -20.62
CA ASN A 77 -4.25 -6.83 -20.92
C ASN A 77 -3.23 -7.57 -20.05
N VAL A 78 -3.49 -7.66 -18.75
CA VAL A 78 -2.62 -8.39 -17.81
C VAL A 78 -2.54 -9.88 -18.19
N GLY A 79 -3.67 -10.49 -18.52
CA GLY A 79 -3.70 -11.89 -18.98
C GLY A 79 -2.87 -12.12 -20.23
N ARG A 80 -2.98 -11.23 -21.22
CA ARG A 80 -2.22 -11.30 -22.49
C ARG A 80 -0.72 -11.09 -22.29
N ASP A 81 -0.32 -10.07 -21.51
CA ASP A 81 1.06 -9.59 -21.48
C ASP A 81 1.90 -10.26 -20.39
N LEU A 82 1.29 -10.65 -19.27
CA LEU A 82 1.96 -11.26 -18.12
C LEU A 82 1.67 -12.75 -17.96
N GLY A 83 0.57 -13.24 -18.52
CA GLY A 83 0.20 -14.67 -18.51
C GLY A 83 -0.17 -15.20 -17.12
N GLY A 84 -0.29 -14.32 -16.13
CA GLY A 84 -0.68 -14.64 -14.75
C GLY A 84 0.17 -13.90 -13.72
N LEU A 85 -0.37 -13.77 -12.51
CA LEU A 85 0.19 -13.00 -11.42
C LEU A 85 0.49 -13.88 -10.21
N ASP A 86 1.67 -13.76 -9.66
CA ASP A 86 2.06 -14.33 -8.35
C ASP A 86 1.83 -13.34 -7.20
N GLY A 87 1.47 -12.09 -7.52
CA GLY A 87 1.12 -11.13 -6.50
C GLY A 87 0.58 -9.80 -7.03
N ILE A 88 -0.10 -9.10 -6.12
CA ILE A 88 -0.61 -7.74 -6.32
C ILE A 88 -0.19 -6.89 -5.12
N VAL A 89 0.33 -5.69 -5.39
CA VAL A 89 0.57 -4.65 -4.39
C VAL A 89 -0.44 -3.53 -4.59
N HIS A 90 -1.39 -3.42 -3.67
CA HIS A 90 -2.37 -2.34 -3.61
C HIS A 90 -1.86 -1.21 -2.73
N SER A 91 -1.38 -0.14 -3.36
CA SER A 91 -0.85 1.06 -2.68
C SER A 91 -1.62 2.32 -3.12
N ILE A 92 -2.96 2.21 -3.11
CA ILE A 92 -3.88 3.27 -3.53
C ILE A 92 -4.57 3.85 -2.30
N ALA A 93 -4.71 5.17 -2.26
CA ALA A 93 -5.57 5.88 -1.32
C ALA A 93 -5.83 7.29 -1.85
N PHE A 94 -7.04 7.76 -1.62
CA PHE A 94 -7.42 9.13 -1.89
C PHE A 94 -8.48 9.61 -0.92
N VAL A 95 -8.33 10.85 -0.44
CA VAL A 95 -9.30 11.57 0.38
C VAL A 95 -9.24 13.04 -0.02
N ASN A 96 -10.38 13.71 -0.12
CA ASN A 96 -10.40 15.15 -0.32
C ASN A 96 -9.73 15.87 0.85
N LYS A 97 -8.99 16.91 0.54
CA LYS A 97 -8.26 17.68 1.55
C LYS A 97 -9.19 18.28 2.61
N GLU A 98 -10.37 18.70 2.22
CA GLU A 98 -11.39 19.27 3.09
C GLU A 98 -11.88 18.25 4.12
N ASP A 99 -11.99 16.98 3.74
CA ASP A 99 -12.44 15.87 4.61
C ASP A 99 -11.34 15.35 5.54
N LEU A 100 -10.07 15.69 5.30
CA LEU A 100 -8.95 15.47 6.23
C LEU A 100 -8.87 16.56 7.30
N MET A 101 -9.37 17.77 7.00
CA MET A 101 -9.34 18.91 7.91
C MET A 101 -10.63 18.96 8.73
N GLY A 102 -10.60 19.50 9.93
CA GLY A 102 -11.80 19.66 10.75
C GLY A 102 -12.16 18.44 11.57
N LYS A 103 -13.45 18.21 11.75
CA LYS A 103 -14.00 17.14 12.59
C LYS A 103 -14.62 16.05 11.74
N VAL A 104 -14.54 14.80 12.17
CA VAL A 104 -15.11 13.65 11.44
C VAL A 104 -16.61 13.84 11.14
N TYR A 105 -17.36 14.44 12.05
CA TYR A 105 -18.81 14.68 11.88
C TYR A 105 -19.13 15.75 10.84
N ASP A 106 -18.15 16.52 10.35
CA ASP A 106 -18.27 17.49 9.26
C ASP A 106 -17.99 16.85 7.89
N THR A 107 -17.57 15.57 7.84
CA THR A 107 -17.29 14.86 6.59
C THR A 107 -18.53 14.84 5.70
N SER A 108 -18.39 15.28 4.46
CA SER A 108 -19.48 15.24 3.49
C SER A 108 -19.84 13.80 3.09
N ARG A 109 -21.11 13.55 2.77
CA ARG A 109 -21.54 12.23 2.25
C ARG A 109 -20.77 11.84 0.99
N ALA A 110 -20.55 12.80 0.09
CA ALA A 110 -19.80 12.57 -1.15
C ALA A 110 -18.31 12.28 -0.87
N GLY A 111 -17.67 13.02 0.06
CA GLY A 111 -16.29 12.79 0.46
C GLY A 111 -16.11 11.45 1.17
N PHE A 112 -17.08 11.05 2.02
CA PHE A 112 -17.09 9.71 2.62
C PHE A 112 -17.15 8.63 1.55
N ALA A 113 -18.11 8.70 0.61
CA ALA A 113 -18.26 7.73 -0.47
C ALA A 113 -16.98 7.63 -1.32
N LEU A 114 -16.40 8.76 -1.72
CA LEU A 114 -15.17 8.81 -2.51
C LEU A 114 -13.96 8.19 -1.78
N ALA A 115 -13.81 8.51 -0.48
CA ALA A 115 -12.73 7.95 0.32
C ALA A 115 -12.84 6.42 0.44
N MET A 116 -14.06 5.92 0.67
CA MET A 116 -14.33 4.48 0.78
C MET A 116 -14.15 3.76 -0.54
N ASP A 117 -14.60 4.34 -1.64
CA ASP A 117 -14.49 3.78 -2.98
C ASP A 117 -13.00 3.62 -3.38
N ILE A 118 -12.24 4.71 -3.36
CA ILE A 118 -10.85 4.69 -3.82
C ILE A 118 -9.89 4.03 -2.82
N SER A 119 -10.07 4.26 -1.51
CA SER A 119 -9.07 3.81 -0.52
C SER A 119 -9.34 2.42 0.07
N SER A 120 -10.53 1.86 -0.18
CA SER A 120 -10.94 0.58 0.40
C SER A 120 -11.54 -0.36 -0.64
N TYR A 121 -12.67 0.01 -1.28
CA TYR A 121 -13.37 -0.83 -2.24
C TYR A 121 -12.49 -1.16 -3.45
N SER A 122 -11.61 -0.27 -3.86
CA SER A 122 -10.67 -0.50 -4.96
C SER A 122 -9.84 -1.80 -4.82
N LEU A 123 -9.57 -2.28 -3.59
CA LEU A 123 -8.93 -3.58 -3.38
C LEU A 123 -9.87 -4.72 -3.80
N ILE A 124 -11.16 -4.66 -3.43
CA ILE A 124 -12.17 -5.65 -3.85
C ILE A 124 -12.29 -5.63 -5.38
N ALA A 125 -12.46 -4.45 -5.96
CA ALA A 125 -12.64 -4.27 -7.40
C ALA A 125 -11.44 -4.80 -8.20
N LEU A 126 -10.22 -4.47 -7.78
CA LEU A 126 -8.99 -4.91 -8.43
C LEU A 126 -8.81 -6.43 -8.33
N VAL A 127 -8.98 -7.00 -7.14
CA VAL A 127 -8.86 -8.46 -6.93
C VAL A 127 -9.98 -9.19 -7.69
N GLY A 128 -11.20 -8.68 -7.65
CA GLY A 128 -12.34 -9.26 -8.39
C GLY A 128 -12.11 -9.28 -9.90
N ALA A 129 -11.56 -8.19 -10.46
CA ALA A 129 -11.24 -8.10 -11.89
C ALA A 129 -10.09 -9.05 -12.29
N LEU A 130 -9.09 -9.22 -11.43
CA LEU A 130 -7.86 -9.97 -11.72
C LEU A 130 -7.87 -11.41 -11.16
N ARG A 131 -8.98 -11.91 -10.58
CA ARG A 131 -9.02 -13.21 -9.90
C ARG A 131 -8.60 -14.38 -10.79
N GLU A 132 -8.94 -14.32 -12.09
CA GLU A 132 -8.58 -15.37 -13.06
C GLU A 132 -7.10 -15.28 -13.48
N GLN A 133 -6.47 -14.15 -13.32
CA GLN A 133 -5.05 -13.94 -13.59
C GLN A 133 -4.18 -14.27 -12.36
N LEU A 134 -4.74 -14.29 -11.14
CA LEU A 134 -4.00 -14.72 -9.96
C LEU A 134 -3.72 -16.23 -10.04
N ARG A 135 -2.47 -16.60 -9.92
CA ARG A 135 -2.05 -18.00 -9.77
C ARG A 135 -2.35 -18.52 -8.37
N ASP A 136 -2.45 -19.83 -8.24
CA ASP A 136 -2.53 -20.45 -6.93
C ASP A 136 -1.26 -20.11 -6.11
N ASN A 137 -1.43 -19.93 -4.80
CA ASN A 137 -0.39 -19.48 -3.88
C ASN A 137 0.12 -18.06 -4.10
N ALA A 138 -0.60 -17.23 -4.87
CA ALA A 138 -0.26 -15.81 -5.03
C ALA A 138 -0.35 -15.04 -3.71
N SER A 139 0.25 -13.84 -3.68
CA SER A 139 0.25 -12.95 -2.52
C SER A 139 -0.32 -11.58 -2.87
N VAL A 140 -1.40 -11.19 -2.22
CA VAL A 140 -2.00 -9.85 -2.33
C VAL A 140 -1.62 -9.03 -1.10
N MET A 141 -1.08 -7.83 -1.31
CA MET A 141 -0.67 -6.93 -0.23
C MET A 141 -1.36 -5.58 -0.36
N ALA A 142 -1.93 -5.09 0.75
CA ALA A 142 -2.57 -3.77 0.81
C ALA A 142 -1.82 -2.84 1.76
N LEU A 143 -1.54 -1.60 1.32
CA LEU A 143 -0.88 -0.59 2.15
C LEU A 143 -1.91 0.10 3.05
N THR A 144 -1.76 -0.08 4.35
CA THR A 144 -2.56 0.55 5.39
C THR A 144 -1.72 1.45 6.29
N TYR A 145 -2.32 1.98 7.33
CA TYR A 145 -1.67 2.87 8.29
C TYR A 145 -2.26 2.70 9.69
N TYR A 146 -1.47 2.93 10.70
CA TYR A 146 -1.85 2.84 12.12
C TYR A 146 -3.14 3.59 12.48
N GLY A 147 -3.47 4.65 11.73
CA GLY A 147 -4.75 5.36 11.85
C GLY A 147 -6.01 4.52 11.59
N ALA A 148 -5.88 3.28 11.13
CA ALA A 148 -6.98 2.32 11.05
C ALA A 148 -7.44 1.80 12.41
N THR A 149 -6.53 1.73 13.39
CA THR A 149 -6.77 1.14 14.73
C THR A 149 -6.63 2.14 15.86
N ALA A 150 -5.93 3.26 15.64
CA ALA A 150 -5.72 4.30 16.64
C ALA A 150 -6.04 5.68 16.07
N ILE A 151 -6.32 6.63 16.97
CA ILE A 151 -6.61 8.01 16.56
C ILE A 151 -5.30 8.71 16.19
N VAL A 152 -5.23 9.12 14.94
CA VAL A 152 -4.17 10.01 14.44
C VAL A 152 -4.80 11.35 14.09
N PRO A 153 -4.44 12.44 14.75
CA PRO A 153 -4.98 13.76 14.47
C PRO A 153 -4.82 14.13 12.99
N ASN A 154 -5.85 14.73 12.40
CA ASN A 154 -5.91 15.13 11.00
C ASN A 154 -5.84 13.97 9.98
N TYR A 155 -6.14 12.75 10.43
CA TYR A 155 -6.26 11.59 9.52
C TYR A 155 -7.73 11.22 9.25
N ASN A 156 -8.63 11.56 10.15
CA ASN A 156 -10.10 11.54 10.03
C ASN A 156 -10.66 10.41 9.16
N ILE A 157 -11.35 10.76 8.05
CA ILE A 157 -11.98 9.80 7.15
C ILE A 157 -10.97 8.80 6.53
N ALA A 158 -9.72 9.19 6.35
CA ALA A 158 -8.69 8.28 5.86
C ALA A 158 -8.47 7.11 6.84
N GLY A 159 -8.54 7.35 8.15
CA GLY A 159 -8.47 6.29 9.17
C GLY A 159 -9.64 5.31 9.06
N ILE A 160 -10.85 5.81 8.87
CA ILE A 160 -12.05 4.98 8.68
C ILE A 160 -11.92 4.14 7.41
N ALA A 161 -11.46 4.74 6.29
CA ALA A 161 -11.23 4.01 5.06
C ALA A 161 -10.14 2.93 5.22
N LYS A 162 -9.06 3.21 5.97
CA LYS A 162 -8.02 2.20 6.25
C LYS A 162 -8.53 1.08 7.16
N ALA A 163 -9.40 1.37 8.13
CA ALA A 163 -10.05 0.34 8.94
C ALA A 163 -10.92 -0.60 8.08
N ALA A 164 -11.68 -0.04 7.13
CA ALA A 164 -12.42 -0.83 6.15
C ALA A 164 -11.50 -1.65 5.26
N LEU A 165 -10.39 -1.08 4.77
CA LEU A 165 -9.38 -1.79 3.98
C LEU A 165 -8.81 -3.00 4.74
N GLU A 166 -8.50 -2.86 6.03
CA GLU A 166 -8.01 -3.94 6.87
C GLU A 166 -9.09 -5.04 7.09
N ALA A 167 -10.36 -4.66 7.17
CA ALA A 167 -11.44 -5.64 7.16
C ALA A 167 -11.51 -6.39 5.83
N ILE A 168 -11.41 -5.69 4.69
CA ILE A 168 -11.38 -6.28 3.35
C ILE A 168 -10.22 -7.27 3.19
N VAL A 169 -9.04 -6.97 3.71
CA VAL A 169 -7.89 -7.90 3.72
C VAL A 169 -8.28 -9.23 4.36
N ARG A 170 -8.96 -9.23 5.51
CA ARG A 170 -9.37 -10.45 6.21
C ARG A 170 -10.41 -11.26 5.44
N TYR A 171 -11.42 -10.61 4.86
CA TYR A 171 -12.45 -11.30 4.08
C TYR A 171 -11.91 -11.86 2.76
N LEU A 172 -11.09 -11.10 2.03
CA LEU A 172 -10.44 -11.60 0.82
C LEU A 172 -9.46 -12.75 1.11
N ALA A 173 -8.78 -12.75 2.26
CA ALA A 173 -7.93 -13.87 2.67
C ALA A 173 -8.74 -15.15 2.88
N PHE A 174 -9.94 -15.06 3.43
CA PHE A 174 -10.84 -16.18 3.58
C PHE A 174 -11.35 -16.69 2.22
N ASP A 175 -11.85 -15.78 1.37
CA ASP A 175 -12.44 -16.13 0.08
C ASP A 175 -11.46 -16.76 -0.90
N LEU A 176 -10.19 -16.35 -0.85
CA LEU A 176 -9.12 -16.78 -1.75
C LEU A 176 -8.26 -17.92 -1.19
N GLY A 177 -8.49 -18.27 0.08
CA GLY A 177 -7.65 -19.22 0.82
C GLY A 177 -7.69 -20.65 0.25
N GLU A 178 -8.79 -21.09 -0.35
CA GLU A 178 -8.90 -22.41 -1.01
C GLU A 178 -7.89 -22.58 -2.16
N ARG A 179 -7.47 -21.47 -2.79
CA ARG A 179 -6.44 -21.45 -3.81
C ARG A 179 -5.03 -21.22 -3.26
N GLY A 180 -4.86 -21.23 -1.94
CA GLY A 180 -3.61 -20.89 -1.28
C GLY A 180 -3.21 -19.40 -1.44
N ILE A 181 -4.07 -18.55 -1.99
CA ILE A 181 -3.79 -17.12 -2.18
C ILE A 181 -3.87 -16.42 -0.82
N ARG A 182 -2.80 -15.73 -0.48
CA ARG A 182 -2.64 -15.01 0.78
C ARG A 182 -2.93 -13.53 0.60
N VAL A 183 -3.64 -12.93 1.55
CA VAL A 183 -3.95 -11.49 1.54
C VAL A 183 -3.53 -10.89 2.87
N ASN A 184 -2.61 -9.92 2.84
CA ASN A 184 -2.07 -9.28 4.04
C ASN A 184 -2.03 -7.75 3.89
N GLY A 185 -2.08 -7.07 5.03
CA GLY A 185 -1.86 -5.63 5.10
C GLY A 185 -0.43 -5.28 5.54
N ILE A 186 0.09 -4.18 5.02
CA ILE A 186 1.34 -3.58 5.48
C ILE A 186 1.01 -2.21 6.06
N SER A 187 1.08 -2.08 7.39
CA SER A 187 0.91 -0.83 8.11
C SER A 187 2.26 -0.13 8.25
N ALA A 188 2.52 0.80 7.35
CA ALA A 188 3.77 1.54 7.31
C ALA A 188 3.72 2.75 8.26
N GLY A 189 4.77 2.95 9.06
CA GLY A 189 4.96 4.18 9.82
C GLY A 189 5.13 5.40 8.91
N PRO A 190 5.11 6.61 9.47
CA PRO A 190 5.22 7.83 8.66
C PRO A 190 6.59 7.91 7.98
N ILE A 191 6.57 8.16 6.67
CA ILE A 191 7.75 8.46 5.85
C ILE A 191 7.47 9.66 4.94
N LYS A 192 8.53 10.28 4.43
CA LYS A 192 8.41 11.41 3.50
C LYS A 192 8.03 10.89 2.11
N THR A 193 6.75 10.99 1.76
CA THR A 193 6.21 10.72 0.42
C THR A 193 5.57 11.97 -0.18
N ALA A 194 5.14 11.92 -1.44
CA ALA A 194 4.35 13.00 -2.03
C ALA A 194 3.02 13.20 -1.29
N SER A 195 2.35 12.10 -0.93
CA SER A 195 1.08 12.14 -0.19
C SER A 195 1.26 12.67 1.23
N SER A 196 2.32 12.24 1.95
CA SER A 196 2.57 12.68 3.32
C SER A 196 2.99 14.15 3.42
N ARG A 197 3.53 14.75 2.34
CA ARG A 197 3.85 16.20 2.30
C ARG A 197 2.63 17.10 2.46
N GLN A 198 1.43 16.56 2.20
CA GLN A 198 0.17 17.30 2.41
C GLN A 198 -0.29 17.26 3.88
N VAL A 199 0.29 16.39 4.69
CA VAL A 199 0.00 16.32 6.13
C VAL A 199 0.65 17.53 6.82
N LYS A 200 -0.17 18.33 7.49
CA LYS A 200 0.32 19.46 8.28
C LYS A 200 1.28 18.96 9.35
N ASP A 201 2.38 19.68 9.53
CA ASP A 201 3.40 19.40 10.55
C ASP A 201 4.09 18.00 10.42
N LEU A 202 4.22 17.47 9.18
CA LEU A 202 4.88 16.19 8.91
C LEU A 202 6.25 16.08 9.58
N LYS A 203 7.07 17.16 9.57
CA LYS A 203 8.40 17.15 10.20
C LYS A 203 8.28 16.88 11.70
N HIS A 204 7.40 17.61 12.38
CA HIS A 204 7.17 17.42 13.82
C HIS A 204 6.70 15.99 14.13
N MET A 205 5.80 15.44 13.31
CA MET A 205 5.34 14.04 13.46
C MET A 205 6.51 13.05 13.30
N LEU A 206 7.38 13.24 12.32
CA LEU A 206 8.55 12.38 12.12
C LEU A 206 9.55 12.48 13.30
N ASP A 207 9.81 13.68 13.78
CA ASP A 207 10.71 13.92 14.91
C ASP A 207 10.13 13.27 16.20
N MET A 208 8.82 13.42 16.41
CA MET A 208 8.12 12.81 17.54
C MET A 208 8.19 11.27 17.46
N VAL A 209 7.84 10.68 16.32
CA VAL A 209 7.89 9.22 16.15
C VAL A 209 9.30 8.68 16.38
N ALA A 210 10.34 9.32 15.82
CA ALA A 210 11.72 8.91 16.05
C ALA A 210 12.13 9.00 17.53
N SER A 211 11.59 9.96 18.28
CA SER A 211 11.91 10.13 19.70
C SER A 211 11.28 9.06 20.60
N VAL A 212 10.09 8.56 20.24
CA VAL A 212 9.31 7.65 21.09
C VAL A 212 9.34 6.19 20.61
N ALA A 213 9.49 5.93 19.33
CA ALA A 213 9.55 4.57 18.81
C ALA A 213 10.66 3.75 19.50
N PRO A 214 10.45 2.46 19.80
CA PRO A 214 11.45 1.58 20.41
C PRO A 214 12.80 1.61 19.70
N LEU A 215 12.85 1.59 18.37
CA LEU A 215 14.09 1.62 17.60
C LEU A 215 14.69 3.02 17.41
N LYS A 216 14.09 4.06 18.02
CA LYS A 216 14.60 5.45 18.02
C LYS A 216 14.94 6.02 16.64
N ARG A 217 14.19 5.63 15.62
CA ARG A 217 14.31 6.13 14.26
C ARG A 217 12.97 6.07 13.53
N ASN A 218 12.86 6.80 12.45
CA ASN A 218 11.81 6.57 11.47
C ASN A 218 12.16 5.38 10.58
N ILE A 219 11.15 4.82 9.93
CA ILE A 219 11.34 3.83 8.88
C ILE A 219 11.84 4.48 7.60
N THR A 220 12.40 3.65 6.73
CA THR A 220 12.71 3.98 5.34
C THR A 220 11.77 3.26 4.38
N GLY A 221 11.77 3.65 3.11
CA GLY A 221 11.04 2.93 2.08
C GLY A 221 11.53 1.50 1.89
N GLU A 222 12.83 1.29 2.06
CA GLU A 222 13.48 -0.02 1.98
C GLU A 222 13.02 -0.96 3.11
N ASP A 223 12.75 -0.45 4.32
CA ASP A 223 12.18 -1.27 5.41
C ASP A 223 10.82 -1.86 4.99
N ILE A 224 9.98 -1.07 4.31
CA ILE A 224 8.69 -1.53 3.76
C ILE A 224 8.91 -2.51 2.61
N GLY A 225 9.84 -2.21 1.70
CA GLY A 225 10.17 -3.07 0.57
C GLY A 225 10.62 -4.46 1.00
N LYS A 226 11.45 -4.57 2.05
CA LYS A 226 11.89 -5.85 2.62
C LYS A 226 10.73 -6.71 3.15
N LEU A 227 9.78 -6.09 3.86
CA LEU A 227 8.59 -6.82 4.30
C LEU A 227 7.73 -7.25 3.11
N ALA A 228 7.55 -6.40 2.10
CA ALA A 228 6.79 -6.74 0.90
C ALA A 228 7.43 -7.92 0.14
N VAL A 229 8.76 -7.97 0.05
CA VAL A 229 9.50 -9.13 -0.51
C VAL A 229 9.24 -10.40 0.31
N TYR A 230 9.32 -10.32 1.64
CA TYR A 230 9.01 -11.44 2.52
C TYR A 230 7.59 -11.97 2.29
N LEU A 231 6.59 -11.07 2.28
CA LEU A 231 5.18 -11.44 2.08
C LEU A 231 4.89 -11.98 0.67
N ALA A 232 5.64 -11.58 -0.34
CA ALA A 232 5.52 -12.11 -1.70
C ALA A 232 6.25 -13.44 -1.89
N SER A 233 7.18 -13.77 -1.02
CA SER A 233 8.00 -14.99 -1.09
C SER A 233 7.33 -16.20 -0.44
N ASP A 234 7.88 -17.38 -0.68
CA ASP A 234 7.43 -18.63 -0.08
C ASP A 234 7.77 -18.74 1.41
N LEU A 235 8.59 -17.82 1.94
CA LEU A 235 8.89 -17.74 3.37
C LEU A 235 7.66 -17.38 4.23
N SER A 236 6.61 -16.83 3.62
CA SER A 236 5.38 -16.42 4.30
C SER A 236 4.16 -17.29 3.95
N ASN A 237 4.36 -18.53 3.49
CA ASN A 237 3.29 -19.41 3.00
C ASN A 237 2.16 -19.70 4.02
N ALA A 238 2.43 -19.55 5.31
CA ALA A 238 1.44 -19.74 6.37
C ALA A 238 0.91 -18.41 6.95
N ILE A 239 1.15 -17.27 6.27
CA ILE A 239 0.80 -15.93 6.75
C ILE A 239 -0.24 -15.32 5.82
N THR A 240 -1.46 -15.16 6.33
CA THR A 240 -2.59 -14.52 5.64
C THR A 240 -3.54 -13.87 6.64
N ALA A 241 -4.37 -12.94 6.18
CA ALA A 241 -5.37 -12.21 6.97
C ALA A 241 -4.77 -11.32 8.08
N ASP A 242 -3.48 -11.00 8.04
CA ASP A 242 -2.79 -10.25 9.07
C ASP A 242 -2.37 -8.85 8.60
N ILE A 243 -2.15 -7.97 9.57
CA ILE A 243 -1.67 -6.60 9.36
C ILE A 243 -0.29 -6.48 10.00
N HIS A 244 0.71 -6.35 9.16
CA HIS A 244 2.11 -6.29 9.58
C HIS A 244 2.58 -4.84 9.72
N PHE A 245 3.03 -4.48 10.91
CA PHE A 245 3.54 -3.15 11.20
C PHE A 245 5.02 -3.01 10.82
N VAL A 246 5.31 -1.96 10.04
CA VAL A 246 6.68 -1.49 9.76
C VAL A 246 6.76 -0.05 10.24
N ASP A 247 7.03 0.16 11.53
CA ASP A 247 6.95 1.47 12.17
C ASP A 247 7.95 1.64 13.33
N CYS A 248 8.98 0.80 13.38
CA CYS A 248 9.98 0.79 14.46
C CYS A 248 9.39 0.51 15.86
N GLY A 249 8.20 -0.11 15.93
CA GLY A 249 7.49 -0.43 17.17
C GLY A 249 6.62 0.72 17.71
N TYR A 250 6.47 1.81 16.95
CA TYR A 250 5.70 2.98 17.36
C TYR A 250 4.25 2.65 17.77
N HIS A 251 3.56 1.78 17.04
CA HIS A 251 2.16 1.41 17.30
C HIS A 251 1.94 0.78 18.68
N MET A 252 2.97 0.24 19.31
CA MET A 252 2.88 -0.39 20.65
C MET A 252 3.08 0.60 21.80
N MET A 253 3.39 1.87 21.50
CA MET A 253 3.67 2.87 22.53
C MET A 253 2.37 3.39 23.18
N GLY A 254 2.05 2.91 24.37
CA GLY A 254 0.88 3.37 25.14
C GLY A 254 1.12 4.67 25.91
N MET A 255 2.39 5.07 26.14
CA MET A 255 2.76 6.31 26.80
C MET A 255 4.05 6.87 26.21
N PHE A 256 4.10 8.17 26.04
CA PHE A 256 5.29 8.85 25.53
C PHE A 256 6.16 9.34 26.69
N PRO A 257 7.47 9.03 26.68
CA PRO A 257 8.39 9.65 27.64
C PRO A 257 8.33 11.18 27.51
N LYS A 258 8.43 11.91 28.63
CA LYS A 258 8.64 13.36 28.54
C LYS A 258 9.86 13.62 27.66
N ALA A 259 9.74 14.57 26.73
CA ALA A 259 10.90 15.05 26.01
C ALA A 259 12.01 15.37 27.05
N ALA A 260 13.20 14.79 26.86
CA ALA A 260 14.33 15.17 27.68
C ALA A 260 14.45 16.69 27.57
N GLU A 261 14.33 17.41 28.68
CA GLU A 261 14.62 18.83 28.71
C GLU A 261 16.07 18.96 28.22
N THR A 262 16.23 19.50 27.00
CA THR A 262 17.56 19.90 26.51
C THR A 262 18.01 20.98 27.46
N GLY A 263 18.85 20.60 28.40
CA GLY A 263 19.44 21.52 29.36
C GLY A 263 20.05 22.73 28.60
N SER A 264 19.59 23.87 29.01
CA SER A 264 20.06 25.20 28.61
C SER A 264 21.55 25.34 28.76
#